data_fb3c6c86821ff5af66cd58e185bbc4b1
#
_entry.id   fb3c6c86821ff5af66cd58e185bbc4b1
#
_cell.length_a   1.000
_cell.length_b   1.000
_cell.length_c   1.000
_cell.angle_alpha   90.00
_cell.angle_beta   90.00
_cell.angle_gamma   90.00
#
_symmetry.space_group_name_H-M   'P 1'
#
loop_
_entity.id
_entity.type
_entity.pdbx_description
1 polymer ?
#
loop_
_entity_poly.entity_id
_entity_poly.type
_entity_poly.pdbx_seq_one_letter_code
_entity_poly.pdbx_strand_id
1 'polypeptide(L)'
;DLLVHTFTPIFCVLELDYPTRVFGGGGTFQYDREVPDQCNIIADYENGPSVVMTNSLSNHVPADTFIRGTDGLISWGMLQGGKEYGVRIVPFGDGKKEMVIPWNGQGDTSKLWEDLLSCVKMRQQPRCNIAMAVRVQAPLSMGVLSHLNSKVALFDKESQSIRLS
;
A
#
# COMPACT_ATOMS: atom_id res chain seq x y z
N ASP A 1 -4.88 -5.40 8.56
CA ASP A 1 -4.02 -6.57 8.44
C ASP A 1 -3.60 -6.82 6.98
N LEU A 2 -4.52 -7.11 6.06
CA LEU A 2 -4.18 -7.39 4.66
C LEU A 2 -3.63 -6.20 3.89
N LEU A 3 -4.13 -5.00 4.14
CA LEU A 3 -3.73 -3.79 3.41
C LEU A 3 -2.26 -3.44 3.56
N VAL A 4 -1.61 -3.81 4.66
CA VAL A 4 -0.18 -3.59 4.86
C VAL A 4 0.66 -4.28 3.78
N HIS A 5 0.27 -5.49 3.37
CA HIS A 5 1.01 -6.25 2.36
C HIS A 5 0.89 -5.65 0.96
N THR A 6 -0.28 -5.10 0.63
CA THR A 6 -0.52 -4.44 -0.66
C THR A 6 0.10 -3.04 -0.69
N PHE A 7 0.06 -2.33 0.43
CA PHE A 7 0.53 -0.95 0.49
C PHE A 7 2.06 -0.84 0.58
N THR A 8 2.73 -1.77 1.26
CA THR A 8 4.20 -1.72 1.43
C THR A 8 4.98 -1.59 0.12
N PRO A 9 4.69 -2.36 -0.95
CA PRO A 9 5.35 -2.17 -2.23
C PRO A 9 5.13 -0.77 -2.83
N ILE A 10 3.91 -0.25 -2.76
CA ILE A 10 3.57 1.10 -3.24
C ILE A 10 4.37 2.15 -2.47
N PHE A 11 4.38 2.02 -1.14
CA PHE A 11 5.15 2.89 -0.25
C PHE A 11 6.63 2.94 -0.64
N CYS A 12 7.24 1.78 -0.90
CA CYS A 12 8.64 1.69 -1.30
C CYS A 12 8.91 2.30 -2.69
N VAL A 13 8.03 2.03 -3.67
CA VAL A 13 8.21 2.53 -5.05
C VAL A 13 8.05 4.04 -5.13
N LEU A 14 7.11 4.60 -4.37
CA LEU A 14 6.82 6.02 -4.36
C LEU A 14 7.62 6.80 -3.30
N GLU A 15 8.45 6.13 -2.49
CA GLU A 15 9.25 6.72 -1.41
C GLU A 15 8.40 7.63 -0.49
N LEU A 16 7.21 7.16 -0.12
CA LEU A 16 6.25 7.94 0.64
C LEU A 16 6.77 8.26 2.05
N ASP A 17 6.29 9.37 2.58
CA ASP A 17 6.45 9.77 3.98
C ASP A 17 5.14 9.53 4.74
N TYR A 18 4.88 10.29 5.79
CA TYR A 18 3.60 10.29 6.48
C TYR A 18 2.53 11.00 5.64
N PRO A 19 1.28 10.49 5.61
CA PRO A 19 0.18 11.18 4.93
C PRO A 19 -0.18 12.46 5.70
N THR A 20 -0.67 13.48 5.00
CA THR A 20 -1.19 14.70 5.63
C THR A 20 -2.57 14.48 6.21
N ARG A 21 -3.41 13.72 5.50
CA ARG A 21 -4.77 13.39 5.92
C ARG A 21 -5.19 12.03 5.39
N VAL A 22 -6.08 11.38 6.14
CA VAL A 22 -6.61 10.07 5.78
C VAL A 22 -8.10 10.01 6.06
N PHE A 23 -8.84 9.44 5.11
CA PHE A 23 -10.23 9.06 5.24
C PHE A 23 -10.33 7.55 5.35
N GLY A 24 -11.13 7.05 6.28
CA GLY A 24 -11.46 5.65 6.40
C GLY A 24 -12.96 5.42 6.34
N GLY A 25 -13.36 4.38 5.67
CA GLY A 25 -14.76 3.96 5.57
C GLY A 25 -14.87 2.47 5.37
N GLY A 26 -16.07 1.94 5.58
CA GLY A 26 -16.33 0.51 5.45
C GLY A 26 -17.41 0.05 6.43
N GLY A 27 -17.44 -1.22 6.70
CA GLY A 27 -18.39 -1.81 7.64
C GLY A 27 -18.28 -3.31 7.71
N THR A 28 -19.07 -3.89 8.61
CA THR A 28 -19.22 -5.32 8.82
C THR A 28 -20.55 -5.73 8.21
N PHE A 29 -20.53 -6.41 7.09
CA PHE A 29 -21.72 -6.71 6.30
C PHE A 29 -22.05 -8.20 6.23
N GLN A 30 -21.04 -9.05 6.25
CA GLN A 30 -21.19 -10.47 6.05
C GLN A 30 -20.81 -11.30 7.27
N TYR A 31 -19.81 -10.88 8.03
CA TYR A 31 -19.27 -11.65 9.13
C TYR A 31 -19.58 -10.95 10.47
N ASP A 32 -19.96 -11.73 11.48
CA ASP A 32 -20.11 -11.23 12.84
C ASP A 32 -18.73 -11.11 13.51
N ARG A 33 -18.13 -9.91 13.42
CA ARG A 33 -16.81 -9.59 13.98
C ARG A 33 -16.66 -8.12 14.32
N GLU A 34 -15.65 -7.79 15.11
CA GLU A 34 -15.38 -6.41 15.54
C GLU A 34 -14.69 -5.56 14.46
N VAL A 35 -13.95 -6.20 13.52
CA VAL A 35 -13.26 -5.50 12.43
C VAL A 35 -14.09 -5.53 11.16
N PRO A 36 -14.10 -4.44 10.39
CA PRO A 36 -14.82 -4.38 9.12
C PRO A 36 -14.37 -5.48 8.14
N ASP A 37 -15.33 -6.09 7.45
CA ASP A 37 -15.07 -6.99 6.33
C ASP A 37 -14.97 -6.27 4.99
N GLN A 38 -15.39 -5.01 4.94
CA GLN A 38 -15.15 -4.06 3.87
C GLN A 38 -14.41 -2.85 4.44
N CYS A 39 -13.24 -2.53 3.91
CA CYS A 39 -12.44 -1.41 4.37
C CYS A 39 -11.90 -0.62 3.19
N ASN A 40 -12.12 0.70 3.21
CA ASN A 40 -11.63 1.63 2.22
C ASN A 40 -10.87 2.76 2.94
N ILE A 41 -9.68 3.07 2.44
CA ILE A 41 -8.83 4.13 2.98
C ILE A 41 -8.37 5.01 1.82
N ILE A 42 -8.46 6.32 1.99
CA ILE A 42 -7.88 7.31 1.08
C ILE A 42 -6.85 8.10 1.89
N ALA A 43 -5.60 8.05 1.46
CA ALA A 43 -4.49 8.73 2.11
C ALA A 43 -3.87 9.76 1.15
N ASP A 44 -3.87 11.03 1.53
CA ASP A 44 -3.27 12.11 0.78
C ASP A 44 -1.90 12.47 1.36
N TYR A 45 -0.92 12.67 0.50
CA TYR A 45 0.45 13.02 0.84
C TYR A 45 0.78 14.44 0.37
N GLU A 46 1.56 15.15 1.16
CA GLU A 46 2.00 16.50 0.83
C GLU A 46 2.86 16.49 -0.44
N ASN A 47 2.46 17.27 -1.46
CA ASN A 47 3.12 17.31 -2.77
C ASN A 47 3.28 15.93 -3.43
N GLY A 48 2.50 14.96 -3.00
CA GLY A 48 2.58 13.59 -3.41
C GLY A 48 1.27 13.04 -3.99
N PRO A 49 1.20 11.73 -4.18
CA PRO A 49 -0.01 11.09 -4.69
C PRO A 49 -1.13 11.07 -3.63
N SER A 50 -2.34 10.81 -4.11
CA SER A 50 -3.42 10.27 -3.29
C SER A 50 -3.45 8.75 -3.47
N VAL A 51 -3.38 8.00 -2.37
CA VAL A 51 -3.40 6.54 -2.37
C VAL A 51 -4.77 6.05 -1.93
N VAL A 52 -5.41 5.27 -2.79
CA VAL A 52 -6.69 4.64 -2.50
C VAL A 52 -6.45 3.15 -2.22
N MET A 53 -6.81 2.71 -1.04
CA MET A 53 -6.70 1.32 -0.61
C MET A 53 -8.10 0.75 -0.37
N THR A 54 -8.41 -0.37 -1.00
CA THR A 54 -9.67 -1.08 -0.79
C THR A 54 -9.40 -2.52 -0.41
N ASN A 55 -10.19 -3.05 0.49
CA ASN A 55 -10.16 -4.45 0.88
C ASN A 55 -11.56 -4.99 1.13
N SER A 56 -11.80 -6.20 0.64
CA SER A 56 -13.02 -6.94 0.91
C SER A 56 -12.66 -8.37 1.32
N LEU A 57 -13.19 -8.81 2.46
CA LEU A 57 -13.09 -10.21 2.89
C LEU A 57 -14.27 -11.05 2.40
N SER A 58 -15.30 -10.40 1.87
CA SER A 58 -16.52 -11.05 1.36
C SER A 58 -16.48 -11.32 -0.15
N ASN A 59 -15.39 -10.94 -0.83
CA ASN A 59 -15.25 -11.13 -2.27
C ASN A 59 -13.86 -11.71 -2.58
N HIS A 60 -13.83 -12.74 -3.42
CA HIS A 60 -12.59 -13.43 -3.82
C HIS A 60 -11.95 -12.85 -5.09
N VAL A 61 -12.58 -11.90 -5.75
CA VAL A 61 -12.00 -11.24 -6.92
C VAL A 61 -10.96 -10.21 -6.46
N PRO A 62 -9.67 -10.39 -6.81
CA PRO A 62 -8.66 -9.42 -6.43
C PRO A 62 -8.90 -8.09 -7.15
N ALA A 63 -8.69 -7.00 -6.43
CA ALA A 63 -8.65 -5.68 -7.04
C ALA A 63 -7.30 -5.46 -7.72
N ASP A 64 -7.31 -4.81 -8.88
CA ASP A 64 -6.09 -4.44 -9.59
C ASP A 64 -5.29 -3.43 -8.76
N THR A 65 -3.98 -3.65 -8.71
CA THR A 65 -3.03 -2.71 -8.10
C THR A 65 -2.30 -1.95 -9.21
N PHE A 66 -2.36 -0.63 -9.15
CA PHE A 66 -1.73 0.22 -10.16
C PHE A 66 -1.28 1.57 -9.60
N ILE A 67 -0.32 2.18 -10.28
CA ILE A 67 0.09 3.57 -10.11
C ILE A 67 -0.23 4.32 -11.40
N ARG A 68 -1.00 5.40 -11.30
CA ARG A 68 -1.27 6.32 -12.41
C ARG A 68 -0.36 7.52 -12.29
N GLY A 69 0.49 7.69 -13.28
CA GLY A 69 1.32 8.88 -13.46
C GLY A 69 0.84 9.72 -14.64
N THR A 70 1.46 10.89 -14.83
CA THR A 70 1.20 11.78 -15.96
C THR A 70 1.65 11.17 -17.29
N ASP A 71 2.69 10.35 -17.28
CA ASP A 71 3.30 9.78 -18.47
C ASP A 71 2.90 8.34 -18.75
N GLY A 72 2.09 7.74 -17.88
CA GLY A 72 1.64 6.36 -18.07
C GLY A 72 1.05 5.73 -16.82
N LEU A 73 0.82 4.43 -16.94
CA LEU A 73 0.30 3.57 -15.88
C LEU A 73 1.28 2.43 -15.65
N ILE A 74 1.51 2.10 -14.39
CA ILE A 74 2.19 0.86 -13.97
C ILE A 74 1.18 0.05 -13.17
N SER A 75 1.03 -1.21 -13.52
CA SER A 75 0.24 -2.17 -12.75
C SER A 75 1.03 -3.45 -12.53
N TRP A 76 0.71 -4.16 -11.48
CA TRP A 76 1.33 -5.45 -11.17
C TRP A 76 0.31 -6.40 -10.56
N GLY A 77 0.60 -7.66 -10.71
CA GLY A 77 -0.29 -8.74 -10.29
C GLY A 77 -0.37 -9.82 -11.35
N MET A 78 -1.53 -10.46 -11.43
CA MET A 78 -1.80 -11.46 -12.44
C MET A 78 -1.98 -10.79 -13.80
N LEU A 79 -1.14 -11.16 -14.76
CA LEU A 79 -1.22 -10.66 -16.13
C LEU A 79 -2.47 -11.20 -16.84
N GLN A 80 -2.87 -10.50 -17.91
CA GLN A 80 -4.01 -10.93 -18.73
C GLN A 80 -3.82 -12.38 -19.21
N GLY A 81 -4.84 -13.23 -18.98
CA GLY A 81 -4.77 -14.66 -19.26
C GLY A 81 -4.61 -15.55 -18.02
N GLY A 82 -4.37 -14.98 -16.83
CA GLY A 82 -4.46 -15.68 -15.56
C GLY A 82 -3.40 -16.73 -15.28
N LYS A 83 -2.28 -16.74 -16.04
CA LYS A 83 -1.24 -17.77 -15.92
C LYS A 83 0.08 -17.27 -15.36
N GLU A 84 0.35 -15.97 -15.45
CA GLU A 84 1.63 -15.39 -15.06
C GLU A 84 1.42 -14.12 -14.25
N TYR A 85 2.31 -13.90 -13.29
CA TYR A 85 2.42 -12.64 -12.58
C TYR A 85 3.46 -11.75 -13.27
N GLY A 86 3.29 -10.43 -13.17
CA GLY A 86 4.24 -9.52 -13.75
C GLY A 86 3.94 -8.06 -13.48
N VAL A 87 4.78 -7.22 -14.05
CA VAL A 87 4.60 -5.77 -14.09
C VAL A 87 4.24 -5.38 -15.51
N ARG A 88 3.18 -4.60 -15.65
CA ARG A 88 2.70 -4.04 -16.91
C ARG A 88 2.90 -2.53 -16.88
N ILE A 89 3.60 -2.00 -17.87
CA ILE A 89 3.87 -0.57 -18.03
C ILE A 89 3.19 -0.11 -19.30
N VAL A 90 2.28 0.83 -19.17
CA VAL A 90 1.53 1.43 -20.29
C VAL A 90 1.91 2.90 -20.37
N PRO A 91 2.91 3.28 -21.20
CA PRO A 91 3.25 4.67 -21.37
C PRO A 91 2.19 5.39 -22.21
N PHE A 92 1.94 6.66 -21.91
CA PHE A 92 1.06 7.52 -22.71
C PHE A 92 1.85 8.23 -23.80
N GLY A 93 1.21 8.47 -24.95
CA GLY A 93 1.76 9.18 -26.10
C GLY A 93 1.92 8.31 -27.35
N ASP A 94 1.97 9.00 -28.49
CA ASP A 94 2.03 8.36 -29.82
C ASP A 94 3.33 7.53 -30.00
N GLY A 95 3.17 6.36 -30.58
CA GLY A 95 4.29 5.46 -30.89
C GLY A 95 4.91 4.72 -29.69
N LYS A 96 4.50 5.01 -28.47
CA LYS A 96 4.97 4.28 -27.27
C LYS A 96 4.25 2.94 -27.15
N LYS A 97 5.02 1.90 -26.82
CA LYS A 97 4.51 0.53 -26.72
C LYS A 97 4.40 0.10 -25.26
N GLU A 98 3.36 -0.65 -24.99
CA GLU A 98 3.22 -1.37 -23.72
C GLU A 98 4.41 -2.32 -23.52
N MET A 99 4.89 -2.38 -22.28
CA MET A 99 5.93 -3.30 -21.83
C MET A 99 5.36 -4.21 -20.76
N VAL A 100 5.61 -5.49 -20.87
CA VAL A 100 5.28 -6.49 -19.87
C VAL A 100 6.57 -7.15 -19.39
N ILE A 101 6.78 -7.13 -18.09
CA ILE A 101 7.92 -7.78 -17.43
C ILE A 101 7.35 -8.94 -16.62
N PRO A 102 7.48 -10.19 -17.10
CA PRO A 102 7.03 -11.36 -16.37
C PRO A 102 7.78 -11.48 -15.04
N TRP A 103 7.06 -11.87 -14.01
CA TRP A 103 7.64 -12.15 -12.72
C TRP A 103 7.25 -13.56 -12.29
N ASN A 104 8.23 -14.42 -12.18
CA ASN A 104 8.06 -15.80 -11.70
C ASN A 104 8.14 -15.90 -10.16
N GLY A 105 8.18 -14.77 -9.48
CA GLY A 105 8.45 -14.70 -8.07
C GLY A 105 7.24 -15.04 -7.20
N GLN A 106 7.26 -16.19 -6.60
CA GLN A 106 6.72 -16.33 -5.27
C GLN A 106 7.54 -15.42 -4.35
N GLY A 107 6.86 -14.68 -3.45
CA GLY A 107 7.58 -13.83 -2.49
C GLY A 107 8.61 -14.66 -1.72
N ASP A 108 9.86 -14.39 -1.99
CA ASP A 108 10.97 -15.11 -1.37
C ASP A 108 11.29 -14.47 -0.02
N THR A 109 10.66 -14.98 1.02
CA THR A 109 10.93 -14.52 2.40
C THR A 109 12.35 -14.84 2.86
N SER A 110 13.08 -15.75 2.17
CA SER A 110 14.47 -16.06 2.52
C SER A 110 15.38 -14.84 2.37
N LYS A 111 15.18 -14.05 1.32
CA LYS A 111 15.92 -12.79 1.10
C LYS A 111 15.71 -11.75 2.19
N LEU A 112 14.52 -11.71 2.77
CA LEU A 112 14.24 -10.82 3.89
C LEU A 112 15.01 -11.24 5.14
N TRP A 113 15.07 -12.56 5.41
CA TRP A 113 15.85 -13.10 6.50
C TRP A 113 17.37 -12.93 6.29
N GLU A 114 17.86 -13.15 5.08
CA GLU A 114 19.27 -12.92 4.71
C GLU A 114 19.68 -11.46 4.94
N ASP A 115 18.84 -10.51 4.50
CA ASP A 115 19.04 -9.08 4.72
C ASP A 115 19.11 -8.77 6.23
N LEU A 116 18.14 -9.24 7.01
CA LEU A 116 18.10 -9.02 8.45
C LEU A 116 19.34 -9.59 9.14
N LEU A 117 19.67 -10.84 8.89
CA LEU A 117 20.81 -11.51 9.53
C LEU A 117 22.16 -10.87 9.14
N SER A 118 22.29 -10.46 7.88
CA SER A 118 23.45 -9.72 7.39
C SER A 118 23.58 -8.37 8.10
N CYS A 119 22.48 -7.62 8.19
CA CYS A 119 22.45 -6.33 8.87
C CYS A 119 22.76 -6.44 10.35
N VAL A 120 22.29 -7.49 11.04
CA VAL A 120 22.65 -7.76 12.44
C VAL A 120 24.15 -7.97 12.59
N LYS A 121 24.77 -8.77 11.70
CA LYS A 121 26.22 -9.04 11.72
C LYS A 121 27.05 -7.78 11.45
N MET A 122 26.61 -6.99 10.47
CA MET A 122 27.31 -5.77 10.03
C MET A 122 26.96 -4.52 10.84
N ARG A 123 26.02 -4.62 11.80
CA ARG A 123 25.48 -3.47 12.56
C ARG A 123 24.88 -2.38 11.65
N GLN A 124 24.21 -2.80 10.60
CA GLN A 124 23.54 -1.91 9.64
C GLN A 124 22.01 -1.99 9.79
N GLN A 125 21.31 -1.02 9.20
CA GLN A 125 19.85 -1.03 9.14
C GLN A 125 19.38 -1.97 8.02
N PRO A 126 18.42 -2.86 8.27
CA PRO A 126 17.80 -3.67 7.23
C PRO A 126 16.91 -2.80 6.32
N ARG A 127 16.65 -3.26 5.11
CA ARG A 127 15.74 -2.58 4.18
C ARG A 127 14.36 -2.39 4.77
N CYS A 128 13.82 -3.43 5.40
CA CYS A 128 12.55 -3.36 6.13
C CYS A 128 12.83 -3.01 7.60
N ASN A 129 13.11 -1.73 7.85
CA ASN A 129 13.43 -1.23 9.19
C ASN A 129 12.17 -0.67 9.90
N ILE A 130 12.30 -0.41 11.20
CA ILE A 130 11.19 0.07 12.02
C ILE A 130 10.64 1.43 11.56
N ALA A 131 11.50 2.33 11.07
CA ALA A 131 11.06 3.64 10.59
C ALA A 131 10.16 3.52 9.35
N MET A 132 10.49 2.58 8.45
CA MET A 132 9.62 2.25 7.33
C MET A 132 8.31 1.62 7.82
N ALA A 133 8.38 0.65 8.73
CA ALA A 133 7.20 -0.05 9.24
C ALA A 133 6.21 0.92 9.90
N VAL A 134 6.69 1.89 10.68
CA VAL A 134 5.85 2.92 11.31
C VAL A 134 5.16 3.80 10.25
N ARG A 135 5.89 4.24 9.21
CA ARG A 135 5.32 5.07 8.16
C ARG A 135 4.30 4.32 7.29
N VAL A 136 4.52 3.04 7.04
CA VAL A 136 3.55 2.17 6.35
C VAL A 136 2.30 1.97 7.21
N GLN A 137 2.45 1.78 8.52
CA GLN A 137 1.33 1.55 9.42
C GLN A 137 0.51 2.82 9.71
N ALA A 138 1.12 4.00 9.62
CA ALA A 138 0.45 5.26 9.93
C ALA A 138 -0.86 5.49 9.15
N PRO A 139 -0.90 5.44 7.80
CA PRO A 139 -2.14 5.64 7.06
C PRO A 139 -3.21 4.58 7.37
N LEU A 140 -2.80 3.34 7.68
CA LEU A 140 -3.73 2.28 8.04
C LEU A 140 -4.38 2.54 9.40
N SER A 141 -3.59 2.93 10.40
CA SER A 141 -4.09 3.31 11.72
C SER A 141 -4.97 4.57 11.66
N MET A 142 -4.56 5.57 10.87
CA MET A 142 -5.35 6.79 10.65
C MET A 142 -6.68 6.46 9.97
N GLY A 143 -6.70 5.53 9.00
CA GLY A 143 -7.92 5.06 8.33
C GLY A 143 -8.90 4.41 9.31
N VAL A 144 -8.40 3.57 10.23
CA VAL A 144 -9.22 2.97 11.29
C VAL A 144 -9.78 4.05 12.22
N LEU A 145 -8.94 4.98 12.68
CA LEU A 145 -9.39 6.08 13.55
C LEU A 145 -10.45 6.96 12.86
N SER A 146 -10.24 7.27 11.59
CA SER A 146 -11.19 8.02 10.77
C SER A 146 -12.54 7.30 10.66
N HIS A 147 -12.53 6.01 10.36
CA HIS A 147 -13.73 5.18 10.25
C HIS A 147 -14.51 5.14 11.57
N LEU A 148 -13.83 4.80 12.68
CA LEU A 148 -14.47 4.65 13.98
C LEU A 148 -15.09 5.95 14.52
N ASN A 149 -14.54 7.10 14.14
CA ASN A 149 -15.00 8.41 14.62
C ASN A 149 -15.81 9.19 13.58
N SER A 150 -15.97 8.68 12.35
CA SER A 150 -16.61 9.39 11.25
C SER A 150 -16.00 10.78 11.00
N LYS A 151 -14.68 10.88 11.12
CA LYS A 151 -13.90 12.12 11.00
C LYS A 151 -12.65 11.91 10.13
N VAL A 152 -12.10 13.02 9.63
CA VAL A 152 -10.81 12.99 8.94
C VAL A 152 -9.69 12.86 9.97
N ALA A 153 -8.77 11.93 9.73
CA ALA A 153 -7.54 11.83 10.51
C ALA A 153 -6.45 12.67 9.85
N LEU A 154 -5.85 13.57 10.62
CA LEU A 154 -4.74 14.44 10.21
C LEU A 154 -3.47 14.01 10.94
N PHE A 155 -2.35 13.98 10.24
CA PHE A 155 -1.04 13.70 10.85
C PHE A 155 -0.28 15.01 11.10
N ASP A 156 0.16 15.17 12.31
CA ASP A 156 1.02 16.28 12.71
C ASP A 156 2.47 15.79 12.75
N LYS A 157 3.29 16.33 11.84
CA LYS A 157 4.70 15.92 11.68
C LYS A 157 5.58 16.38 12.83
N GLU A 158 5.27 17.53 13.45
CA GLU A 158 6.08 18.07 14.53
C GLU A 158 5.90 17.28 15.82
N SER A 159 4.67 17.04 16.19
CA SER A 159 4.34 16.28 17.40
C SER A 159 4.31 14.77 17.20
N GLN A 160 4.46 14.27 15.95
CA GLN A 160 4.33 12.86 15.57
C GLN A 160 3.03 12.23 16.08
N SER A 161 1.92 12.99 15.98
CA SER A 161 0.62 12.59 16.52
C SER A 161 -0.49 12.65 15.48
N ILE A 162 -1.57 11.91 15.76
CA ILE A 162 -2.78 11.87 14.94
C ILE A 162 -3.87 12.68 15.66
N ARG A 163 -4.51 13.59 14.93
CA ARG A 163 -5.68 14.35 15.40
C ARG A 163 -6.88 14.10 14.48
N LEU A 164 -8.07 14.22 15.01
CA LEU A 164 -9.33 14.08 14.27
C LEU A 164 -9.97 15.47 14.09
N SER A 165 -10.40 15.76 12.89
CA SER A 165 -11.08 17.02 12.55
C SER A 165 -12.52 16.79 12.15
#